data_ef264dc11085dd2dcdea69ef1cc39570
#
_entry.id   ef264dc11085dd2dcdea69ef1cc39570
#
_cell.length_a   1.000
_cell.length_b   1.000
_cell.length_c   1.000
_cell.angle_alpha   90.00
_cell.angle_beta   90.00
_cell.angle_gamma   90.00
#
_symmetry.space_group_name_H-M   'P 1'
#
loop_
_entity.id
_entity.type
_entity.pdbx_description
1 polymer ?
#
loop_
_entity_poly.entity_id
_entity_poly.type
_entity_poly.pdbx_seq_one_letter_code
_entity_poly.pdbx_strand_id
1 'polypeptide(L)'
;MRRRTKRKTLSIITFALTAAALATAFMIIHKPIPKPEPLKGPRIYLNDTLSNAMSDIPELEGLDRKVTRYMREWQMKGASLAIMRNDSLLYAKGYGWADEAEKEPMEPSHILRMASVSKLITAAGIMVLQDRDSLSIKDTVFGPSGILNDSLFNSAIKDRNYHKITVEHLLRHQGGFYRDPL
;
A
#
# COMPACT_ATOMS: atom_id res chain seq x y z
N MET A 1 65.88 14.03 -5.15
CA MET A 1 65.06 12.80 -5.21
C MET A 1 63.99 12.71 -4.12
N ARG A 2 64.14 13.20 -2.90
CA ARG A 2 63.19 13.08 -1.74
C ARG A 2 61.83 13.80 -1.89
N ARG A 3 61.70 14.89 -2.70
CA ARG A 3 60.44 15.63 -2.84
C ARG A 3 59.39 14.95 -3.76
N ARG A 4 59.81 14.15 -4.73
CA ARG A 4 58.92 13.46 -5.67
C ARG A 4 58.17 12.24 -5.05
N THR A 5 58.83 11.58 -4.10
CA THR A 5 58.26 10.44 -3.38
C THR A 5 57.19 10.89 -2.39
N LYS A 6 57.37 11.99 -1.65
CA LYS A 6 56.38 12.54 -0.72
C LYS A 6 55.10 12.99 -1.39
N ARG A 7 55.20 13.56 -2.63
CA ARG A 7 53.98 13.95 -3.40
C ARG A 7 53.16 12.76 -3.88
N LYS A 8 53.82 11.65 -4.29
CA LYS A 8 53.14 10.42 -4.69
C LYS A 8 52.43 9.73 -3.51
N THR A 9 53.08 9.68 -2.36
CA THR A 9 52.51 9.10 -1.13
C THR A 9 51.28 9.91 -0.63
N LEU A 10 51.38 11.23 -0.67
CA LEU A 10 50.27 12.12 -0.27
C LEU A 10 49.06 11.98 -1.23
N SER A 11 49.32 11.81 -2.55
CA SER A 11 48.25 11.62 -3.54
C SER A 11 47.57 10.23 -3.38
N ILE A 12 48.30 9.20 -2.99
CA ILE A 12 47.71 7.87 -2.74
C ILE A 12 46.88 7.87 -1.47
N ILE A 13 47.31 8.57 -0.42
CA ILE A 13 46.57 8.68 0.86
C ILE A 13 45.28 9.47 0.64
N THR A 14 45.32 10.61 -0.11
CA THR A 14 44.11 11.37 -0.44
C THR A 14 43.15 10.55 -1.28
N PHE A 15 43.59 9.79 -2.26
CA PHE A 15 42.74 8.93 -3.07
C PHE A 15 42.12 7.81 -2.26
N ALA A 16 42.89 7.19 -1.34
CA ALA A 16 42.37 6.15 -0.46
C ALA A 16 41.31 6.69 0.53
N LEU A 17 41.49 7.89 1.07
CA LEU A 17 40.54 8.54 1.97
C LEU A 17 39.25 8.95 1.23
N THR A 18 39.36 9.46 0.00
CA THR A 18 38.17 9.79 -0.79
C THR A 18 37.42 8.54 -1.23
N ALA A 19 38.10 7.46 -1.61
CA ALA A 19 37.47 6.19 -1.94
C ALA A 19 36.77 5.57 -0.73
N ALA A 20 37.38 5.64 0.46
CA ALA A 20 36.75 5.16 1.71
C ALA A 20 35.53 6.00 2.09
N ALA A 21 35.60 7.34 1.93
CA ALA A 21 34.46 8.24 2.18
C ALA A 21 33.30 7.98 1.21
N LEU A 22 33.61 7.73 -0.07
CA LEU A 22 32.59 7.37 -1.08
C LEU A 22 31.97 5.99 -0.79
N ALA A 23 32.77 5.00 -0.36
CA ALA A 23 32.28 3.68 0.02
C ALA A 23 31.37 3.75 1.26
N THR A 24 31.75 4.53 2.27
CA THR A 24 30.89 4.74 3.45
C THR A 24 29.62 5.51 3.12
N ALA A 25 29.68 6.53 2.27
CA ALA A 25 28.49 7.23 1.78
C ALA A 25 27.57 6.29 0.99
N PHE A 26 28.16 5.45 0.13
CA PHE A 26 27.39 4.43 -0.62
C PHE A 26 26.72 3.42 0.30
N MET A 27 27.41 2.94 1.35
CA MET A 27 26.81 2.03 2.35
C MET A 27 25.71 2.70 3.18
N ILE A 28 25.81 4.00 3.44
CA ILE A 28 24.78 4.74 4.19
C ILE A 28 23.54 4.94 3.31
N ILE A 29 23.74 5.27 2.02
CA ILE A 29 22.65 5.50 1.05
C ILE A 29 21.94 4.19 0.69
N HIS A 30 22.69 3.07 0.63
CA HIS A 30 22.18 1.74 0.27
C HIS A 30 22.01 0.82 1.48
N LYS A 31 21.71 1.37 2.66
CA LYS A 31 21.30 0.52 3.78
C LYS A 31 20.14 -0.36 3.32
N PRO A 32 20.27 -1.70 3.40
CA PRO A 32 19.15 -2.58 3.11
C PRO A 32 17.99 -2.18 4.03
N ILE A 33 16.83 -1.95 3.44
CA ILE A 33 15.60 -1.69 4.20
C ILE A 33 15.47 -2.83 5.21
N PRO A 34 15.45 -2.55 6.51
CA PRO A 34 15.27 -3.61 7.50
C PRO A 34 13.98 -4.34 7.16
N LYS A 35 14.06 -5.66 7.00
CA LYS A 35 12.86 -6.48 6.83
C LYS A 35 11.94 -6.14 7.99
N PRO A 36 10.65 -5.84 7.74
CA PRO A 36 9.71 -5.59 8.81
C PRO A 36 9.79 -6.78 9.77
N GLU A 37 10.01 -6.49 11.06
CA GLU A 37 9.89 -7.55 12.07
C GLU A 37 8.51 -8.19 11.92
N PRO A 38 8.42 -9.53 11.90
CA PRO A 38 7.13 -10.18 11.91
C PRO A 38 6.35 -9.68 13.12
N LEU A 39 5.11 -9.28 12.90
CA LEU A 39 4.22 -8.83 13.96
C LEU A 39 4.28 -9.85 15.11
N LYS A 40 4.76 -9.44 16.27
CA LYS A 40 4.83 -10.26 17.47
C LYS A 40 3.40 -10.40 18.02
N GLY A 41 2.71 -11.43 17.59
CA GLY A 41 1.35 -11.75 18.04
C GLY A 41 0.84 -13.00 17.34
N PRO A 42 -0.15 -13.69 17.90
CA PRO A 42 -0.78 -14.78 17.19
C PRO A 42 -1.32 -14.25 15.87
N ARG A 43 -0.90 -14.85 14.75
CA ARG A 43 -1.55 -14.59 13.45
C ARG A 43 -2.97 -15.13 13.54
N ILE A 44 -3.90 -14.24 13.81
CA ILE A 44 -5.32 -14.59 13.77
C ILE A 44 -5.67 -14.66 12.29
N TYR A 45 -5.75 -15.87 11.75
CA TYR A 45 -6.36 -16.15 10.47
C TYR A 45 -7.87 -16.03 10.66
N LEU A 46 -8.40 -14.81 10.62
CA LEU A 46 -9.83 -14.53 10.82
C LEU A 46 -10.71 -15.31 9.82
N ASN A 47 -10.17 -15.63 8.64
CA ASN A 47 -10.94 -16.29 7.58
C ASN A 47 -11.42 -17.70 7.94
N ASP A 48 -10.68 -18.45 8.77
CA ASP A 48 -11.00 -19.85 9.05
C ASP A 48 -11.97 -20.00 10.24
N THR A 49 -12.23 -18.92 11.00
CA THR A 49 -12.99 -18.98 12.25
C THR A 49 -14.25 -18.13 12.24
N LEU A 50 -14.40 -17.18 11.32
CA LEU A 50 -15.56 -16.30 11.25
C LEU A 50 -16.68 -16.93 10.44
N SER A 51 -17.82 -17.15 11.09
CA SER A 51 -19.05 -17.59 10.46
C SER A 51 -20.25 -16.78 10.94
N ASN A 52 -21.35 -16.82 10.20
CA ASN A 52 -22.61 -16.17 10.56
C ASN A 52 -23.15 -16.63 11.92
N ALA A 53 -22.87 -17.86 12.32
CA ALA A 53 -23.28 -18.41 13.61
C ALA A 53 -22.69 -17.64 14.81
N MET A 54 -21.58 -16.93 14.62
CA MET A 54 -20.94 -16.12 15.66
C MET A 54 -21.58 -14.74 15.82
N SER A 55 -22.47 -14.34 14.92
CA SER A 55 -23.09 -13.01 14.86
C SER A 55 -24.60 -13.05 15.05
N ASP A 56 -25.12 -14.12 15.63
CA ASP A 56 -26.52 -14.24 16.02
C ASP A 56 -26.72 -13.56 17.38
N ILE A 57 -26.81 -12.21 17.34
CA ILE A 57 -26.90 -11.35 18.51
C ILE A 57 -28.31 -10.70 18.50
N PRO A 58 -29.21 -11.07 19.42
CA PRO A 58 -30.60 -10.59 19.42
C PRO A 58 -30.71 -9.07 19.45
N GLU A 59 -29.82 -8.38 20.16
CA GLU A 59 -29.78 -6.92 20.26
C GLU A 59 -29.49 -6.24 18.91
N LEU A 60 -28.91 -6.95 17.96
CA LEU A 60 -28.57 -6.46 16.62
C LEU A 60 -29.57 -6.84 15.51
N GLU A 61 -30.67 -7.53 15.83
CA GLU A 61 -31.73 -7.82 14.84
C GLU A 61 -32.25 -6.57 14.13
N GLY A 62 -32.28 -5.43 14.82
CA GLY A 62 -32.66 -4.14 14.24
C GLY A 62 -31.70 -3.69 13.16
N LEU A 63 -30.41 -3.99 13.30
CA LEU A 63 -29.37 -3.74 12.32
C LEU A 63 -29.55 -4.68 11.12
N ASP A 64 -29.76 -5.97 11.36
CA ASP A 64 -30.00 -6.98 10.31
C ASP A 64 -31.17 -6.59 9.40
N ARG A 65 -32.28 -6.17 10.00
CA ARG A 65 -33.45 -5.68 9.24
C ARG A 65 -33.12 -4.46 8.37
N LYS A 66 -32.29 -3.52 8.86
CA LYS A 66 -31.85 -2.35 8.10
C LYS A 66 -30.95 -2.73 6.93
N VAL A 67 -29.96 -3.59 7.17
CA VAL A 67 -29.04 -4.09 6.13
C VAL A 67 -29.84 -4.83 5.04
N THR A 68 -30.67 -5.77 5.42
CA THR A 68 -31.49 -6.54 4.47
C THR A 68 -32.43 -5.65 3.66
N ARG A 69 -33.02 -4.62 4.28
CA ARG A 69 -33.83 -3.64 3.57
C ARG A 69 -33.01 -2.85 2.55
N TYR A 70 -31.86 -2.35 2.95
CA TYR A 70 -30.93 -1.63 2.09
C TYR A 70 -30.50 -2.48 0.89
N MET A 71 -30.10 -3.73 1.14
CA MET A 71 -29.75 -4.66 0.06
C MET A 71 -30.88 -4.86 -0.95
N ARG A 72 -32.11 -4.97 -0.47
CA ARG A 72 -33.30 -5.12 -1.33
C ARG A 72 -33.55 -3.87 -2.17
N GLU A 73 -33.47 -2.69 -1.56
CA GLU A 73 -33.64 -1.41 -2.25
C GLU A 73 -32.60 -1.22 -3.37
N TRP A 74 -31.36 -1.66 -3.15
CA TRP A 74 -30.26 -1.53 -4.10
C TRP A 74 -29.99 -2.80 -4.93
N GLN A 75 -30.86 -3.78 -4.84
CA GLN A 75 -30.74 -5.07 -5.56
C GLN A 75 -29.39 -5.77 -5.36
N MET A 76 -28.80 -5.63 -4.18
CA MET A 76 -27.52 -6.26 -3.81
C MET A 76 -27.76 -7.75 -3.54
N LYS A 77 -26.96 -8.61 -4.19
CA LYS A 77 -27.07 -10.07 -4.04
C LYS A 77 -26.43 -10.58 -2.75
N GLY A 78 -25.30 -9.98 -2.38
CA GLY A 78 -24.58 -10.31 -1.17
C GLY A 78 -23.90 -9.11 -0.57
N ALA A 79 -23.68 -9.14 0.74
CA ALA A 79 -22.96 -8.12 1.48
C ALA A 79 -22.27 -8.75 2.69
N SER A 80 -21.19 -8.13 3.16
CA SER A 80 -20.56 -8.46 4.43
C SER A 80 -20.43 -7.19 5.27
N LEU A 81 -20.75 -7.29 6.55
CA LEU A 81 -20.66 -6.20 7.51
C LEU A 81 -19.77 -6.61 8.67
N ALA A 82 -18.83 -5.75 9.05
CA ALA A 82 -18.04 -5.89 10.26
C ALA A 82 -18.14 -4.63 11.11
N ILE A 83 -18.24 -4.79 12.43
CA ILE A 83 -18.25 -3.69 13.40
C ILE A 83 -17.10 -3.93 14.37
N MET A 84 -16.23 -2.93 14.45
CA MET A 84 -15.09 -2.92 15.37
C MET A 84 -15.23 -1.78 16.38
N ARG A 85 -14.74 -2.01 17.59
CA ARG A 85 -14.62 -1.01 18.65
C ARG A 85 -13.38 -1.31 19.49
N ASN A 86 -12.52 -0.31 19.71
CA ASN A 86 -11.32 -0.42 20.53
C ASN A 86 -10.48 -1.66 20.12
N ASP A 87 -10.15 -1.76 18.83
CA ASP A 87 -9.36 -2.84 18.20
C ASP A 87 -9.95 -4.26 18.35
N SER A 88 -11.20 -4.35 18.80
CA SER A 88 -11.94 -5.61 18.94
C SER A 88 -13.06 -5.72 17.90
N LEU A 89 -13.14 -6.87 17.24
CA LEU A 89 -14.25 -7.20 16.36
C LEU A 89 -15.46 -7.58 17.20
N LEU A 90 -16.52 -6.77 17.12
CA LEU A 90 -17.75 -6.98 17.90
C LEU A 90 -18.81 -7.77 17.11
N TYR A 91 -18.78 -7.64 15.79
CA TYR A 91 -19.79 -8.21 14.93
C TYR A 91 -19.22 -8.43 13.54
N ALA A 92 -19.48 -9.58 12.93
CA ALA A 92 -19.17 -9.84 11.54
C ALA A 92 -20.24 -10.78 10.97
N LYS A 93 -20.95 -10.34 9.92
CA LYS A 93 -22.04 -11.11 9.31
C LYS A 93 -22.07 -10.93 7.80
N GLY A 94 -22.28 -12.02 7.09
CA GLY A 94 -22.62 -12.06 5.69
C GLY A 94 -24.15 -12.06 5.51
N TYR A 95 -24.62 -11.44 4.43
CA TYR A 95 -26.03 -11.33 4.08
C TYR A 95 -26.21 -11.71 2.62
N GLY A 96 -27.27 -12.47 2.33
CA GLY A 96 -27.58 -12.88 0.96
C GLY A 96 -26.65 -13.97 0.44
N TRP A 97 -26.21 -13.86 -0.80
CA TRP A 97 -25.49 -14.91 -1.52
C TRP A 97 -24.04 -14.48 -1.82
N ALA A 98 -23.09 -15.37 -1.58
CA ALA A 98 -21.75 -15.28 -2.14
C ALA A 98 -21.78 -15.69 -3.61
N ASP A 99 -22.49 -16.80 -3.91
CA ASP A 99 -22.83 -17.23 -5.26
C ASP A 99 -24.31 -17.66 -5.28
N GLU A 100 -25.12 -16.91 -6.04
CA GLU A 100 -26.57 -17.19 -6.14
C GLU A 100 -26.85 -18.43 -7.01
N ALA A 101 -26.01 -18.70 -8.01
CA ALA A 101 -26.20 -19.83 -8.91
C ALA A 101 -25.92 -21.16 -8.18
N GLU A 102 -24.87 -21.18 -7.37
CA GLU A 102 -24.50 -22.35 -6.56
C GLU A 102 -25.24 -22.39 -5.23
N LYS A 103 -26.09 -21.41 -4.92
CA LYS A 103 -26.82 -21.24 -3.65
C LYS A 103 -25.89 -21.21 -2.44
N GLU A 104 -24.72 -20.61 -2.61
CA GLU A 104 -23.75 -20.43 -1.55
C GLU A 104 -24.09 -19.17 -0.74
N PRO A 105 -24.46 -19.27 0.55
CA PRO A 105 -24.77 -18.12 1.37
C PRO A 105 -23.51 -17.29 1.65
N MET A 106 -23.67 -15.97 1.77
CA MET A 106 -22.59 -15.09 2.15
C MET A 106 -22.18 -15.33 3.60
N GLU A 107 -20.89 -15.52 3.82
CA GLU A 107 -20.26 -15.62 5.15
C GLU A 107 -19.23 -14.50 5.34
N PRO A 108 -18.89 -14.13 6.60
CA PRO A 108 -17.88 -13.09 6.86
C PRO A 108 -16.48 -13.44 6.32
N SER A 109 -16.20 -14.73 6.14
CA SER A 109 -14.93 -15.24 5.61
C SER A 109 -14.77 -15.11 4.10
N HIS A 110 -15.84 -14.80 3.36
CA HIS A 110 -15.75 -14.63 1.91
C HIS A 110 -14.92 -13.42 1.51
N ILE A 111 -14.13 -13.60 0.44
CA ILE A 111 -13.30 -12.53 -0.12
C ILE A 111 -14.14 -11.71 -1.09
N LEU A 112 -14.24 -10.41 -0.81
CA LEU A 112 -14.98 -9.46 -1.61
C LEU A 112 -14.04 -8.51 -2.37
N ARG A 113 -14.42 -8.15 -3.59
CA ARG A 113 -13.73 -7.14 -4.36
C ARG A 113 -13.98 -5.76 -3.76
N MET A 114 -12.93 -5.13 -3.24
CA MET A 114 -13.04 -3.83 -2.55
C MET A 114 -13.01 -2.62 -3.50
N ALA A 115 -12.69 -2.82 -4.77
CA ALA A 115 -12.60 -1.74 -5.75
C ALA A 115 -11.80 -0.52 -5.22
N SER A 116 -12.35 0.70 -5.28
CA SER A 116 -11.66 1.93 -4.88
C SER A 116 -11.33 2.04 -3.40
N VAL A 117 -11.90 1.22 -2.52
CA VAL A 117 -11.49 1.16 -1.10
C VAL A 117 -10.02 0.74 -0.99
N SER A 118 -9.50 -0.02 -1.95
CA SER A 118 -8.08 -0.38 -2.04
C SER A 118 -7.14 0.83 -2.06
N LYS A 119 -7.61 1.99 -2.54
CA LYS A 119 -6.80 3.22 -2.55
C LYS A 119 -6.43 3.69 -1.15
N LEU A 120 -7.30 3.46 -0.16
CA LEU A 120 -7.01 3.78 1.24
C LEU A 120 -5.83 2.94 1.76
N ILE A 121 -5.83 1.64 1.46
CA ILE A 121 -4.74 0.74 1.85
C ILE A 121 -3.43 1.12 1.14
N THR A 122 -3.52 1.46 -0.15
CA THR A 122 -2.36 1.94 -0.92
C THR A 122 -1.80 3.23 -0.31
N ALA A 123 -2.66 4.20 0.02
CA ALA A 123 -2.24 5.44 0.66
C ALA A 123 -1.55 5.19 2.00
N ALA A 124 -2.11 4.32 2.85
CA ALA A 124 -1.48 3.93 4.11
C ALA A 124 -0.09 3.28 3.88
N GLY A 125 0.02 2.39 2.89
CA GLY A 125 1.30 1.79 2.51
C GLY A 125 2.34 2.82 2.06
N ILE A 126 1.94 3.81 1.27
CA ILE A 126 2.82 4.93 0.84
C ILE A 126 3.29 5.74 2.06
N MET A 127 2.41 6.05 3.01
CA MET A 127 2.80 6.77 4.22
C MET A 127 3.78 5.98 5.09
N VAL A 128 3.64 4.66 5.17
CA VAL A 128 4.62 3.79 5.84
C VAL A 128 5.99 3.84 5.14
N LEU A 129 6.03 3.88 3.81
CA LEU A 129 7.28 4.04 3.06
C LEU A 129 7.91 5.42 3.28
N GLN A 130 7.10 6.46 3.35
CA GLN A 130 7.54 7.82 3.70
C GLN A 130 8.15 7.85 5.11
N ASP A 131 7.50 7.28 6.11
CA ASP A 131 8.00 7.24 7.50
C ASP A 131 9.32 6.44 7.63
N ARG A 132 9.60 5.56 6.68
CA ARG A 132 10.83 4.77 6.59
C ARG A 132 11.90 5.39 5.71
N ASP A 133 11.73 6.62 5.26
CA ASP A 133 12.63 7.32 4.31
C ASP A 133 12.90 6.51 3.02
N SER A 134 11.99 5.58 2.66
CA SER A 134 12.11 4.75 1.46
C SER A 134 11.51 5.42 0.22
N LEU A 135 10.66 6.42 0.44
CA LEU A 135 9.97 7.20 -0.58
C LEU A 135 9.56 8.53 0.02
N SER A 136 9.59 9.61 -0.77
CA SER A 136 9.01 10.89 -0.41
C SER A 136 7.73 11.16 -1.20
N ILE A 137 6.70 11.68 -0.54
CA ILE A 137 5.49 12.14 -1.26
C ILE A 137 5.78 13.28 -2.23
N LYS A 138 6.95 13.92 -2.11
CA LYS A 138 7.44 14.96 -3.04
C LYS A 138 8.18 14.38 -4.25
N ASP A 139 8.51 13.10 -4.25
CA ASP A 139 9.17 12.45 -5.38
C ASP A 139 8.27 12.50 -6.60
N THR A 140 8.88 12.79 -7.76
CA THR A 140 8.17 12.69 -9.05
C THR A 140 7.92 11.23 -9.39
N VAL A 141 6.75 10.96 -9.98
CA VAL A 141 6.34 9.57 -10.29
C VAL A 141 6.87 9.14 -11.64
N PHE A 142 6.76 9.99 -12.65
CA PHE A 142 7.06 9.67 -14.05
C PHE A 142 8.30 10.37 -14.57
N GLY A 143 8.85 9.84 -15.66
CA GLY A 143 10.00 10.41 -16.34
C GLY A 143 11.32 9.78 -15.91
N PRO A 144 12.44 10.20 -16.53
CA PRO A 144 13.76 9.58 -16.33
C PRO A 144 14.29 9.62 -14.89
N SER A 145 13.86 10.61 -14.10
CA SER A 145 14.19 10.76 -12.67
C SER A 145 13.02 10.40 -11.75
N GLY A 146 11.92 9.90 -12.28
CA GLY A 146 10.75 9.49 -11.51
C GLY A 146 10.87 8.09 -10.92
N ILE A 147 10.00 7.77 -9.98
CA ILE A 147 9.92 6.44 -9.35
C ILE A 147 9.65 5.36 -10.41
N LEU A 148 8.75 5.66 -11.37
CA LEU A 148 8.45 4.82 -12.52
C LEU A 148 9.29 5.27 -13.72
N ASN A 149 10.59 4.99 -13.69
CA ASN A 149 11.55 5.36 -14.73
C ASN A 149 11.73 4.29 -15.83
N ASP A 150 10.90 3.28 -15.83
CA ASP A 150 10.89 2.20 -16.80
C ASP A 150 10.62 2.73 -18.23
N SER A 151 11.28 2.14 -19.22
CA SER A 151 11.15 2.54 -20.62
C SER A 151 9.74 2.37 -21.17
N LEU A 152 8.98 1.38 -20.67
CA LEU A 152 7.60 1.15 -21.07
C LEU A 152 6.72 2.36 -20.71
N PHE A 153 6.80 2.83 -19.47
CA PHE A 153 6.04 4.01 -19.03
C PHE A 153 6.53 5.29 -19.70
N ASN A 154 7.85 5.48 -19.78
CA ASN A 154 8.43 6.69 -20.35
C ASN A 154 8.13 6.85 -21.83
N SER A 155 8.07 5.76 -22.60
CA SER A 155 7.76 5.81 -24.05
C SER A 155 6.29 6.18 -24.32
N ALA A 156 5.40 5.90 -23.40
CA ALA A 156 3.98 6.23 -23.50
C ALA A 156 3.68 7.70 -23.16
N ILE A 157 4.57 8.38 -22.42
CA ILE A 157 4.37 9.75 -21.96
C ILE A 157 4.71 10.73 -23.09
N LYS A 158 3.67 11.35 -23.66
CA LYS A 158 3.79 12.38 -24.72
C LYS A 158 3.84 13.81 -24.14
N ASP A 159 3.19 14.07 -23.03
CA ASP A 159 3.14 15.37 -22.39
C ASP A 159 4.15 15.46 -21.24
N ARG A 160 5.13 16.38 -21.36
CA ARG A 160 6.16 16.62 -20.34
C ARG A 160 5.60 17.05 -18.98
N ASN A 161 4.38 17.52 -18.89
CA ASN A 161 3.76 17.87 -17.62
C ASN A 161 3.59 16.65 -16.71
N TYR A 162 3.50 15.45 -17.24
CA TYR A 162 3.49 14.22 -16.43
C TYR A 162 4.75 14.07 -15.57
N HIS A 163 5.91 14.60 -16.01
CA HIS A 163 7.15 14.59 -15.22
C HIS A 163 7.08 15.46 -13.96
N LYS A 164 6.07 16.31 -13.83
CA LYS A 164 5.85 17.16 -12.64
C LYS A 164 4.91 16.52 -11.62
N ILE A 165 4.29 15.39 -11.97
CA ILE A 165 3.36 14.69 -11.08
C ILE A 165 4.16 14.01 -9.97
N THR A 166 3.85 14.39 -8.73
CA THR A 166 4.44 13.78 -7.54
C THR A 166 3.51 12.73 -6.95
N VAL A 167 4.03 11.92 -6.03
CA VAL A 167 3.22 10.98 -5.24
C VAL A 167 2.11 11.72 -4.51
N GLU A 168 2.38 12.90 -3.95
CA GLU A 168 1.36 13.75 -3.29
C GLU A 168 0.22 14.14 -4.24
N HIS A 169 0.53 14.50 -5.50
CA HIS A 169 -0.52 14.80 -6.48
C HIS A 169 -1.43 13.61 -6.73
N LEU A 170 -0.89 12.37 -6.77
CA LEU A 170 -1.69 11.16 -6.94
C LEU A 170 -2.55 10.88 -5.71
N LEU A 171 -1.99 11.00 -4.50
CA LEU A 171 -2.73 10.81 -3.25
C LEU A 171 -3.89 11.80 -3.09
N ARG A 172 -3.73 13.02 -3.60
CA ARG A 172 -4.76 14.07 -3.58
C ARG A 172 -5.71 14.05 -4.78
N HIS A 173 -5.61 13.06 -5.66
CA HIS A 173 -6.35 13.02 -6.93
C HIS A 173 -6.12 14.25 -7.83
N GLN A 174 -4.91 14.81 -7.81
CA GLN A 174 -4.51 15.99 -8.57
C GLN A 174 -3.52 15.66 -9.71
N GLY A 175 -3.45 14.40 -10.12
CA GLY A 175 -2.56 13.95 -11.20
C GLY A 175 -2.93 14.47 -12.60
N GLY A 176 -4.10 15.09 -12.76
CA GLY A 176 -4.52 15.66 -14.05
C GLY A 176 -4.98 14.64 -15.09
N PHE A 177 -5.20 13.39 -14.71
CA PHE A 177 -5.72 12.36 -15.61
C PHE A 177 -7.18 12.65 -15.96
N TYR A 178 -7.47 12.79 -17.24
CA TYR A 178 -8.83 13.04 -17.72
C TYR A 178 -9.63 11.73 -17.92
N ARG A 179 -8.94 10.63 -18.17
CA ARG A 179 -9.52 9.29 -18.37
C ARG A 179 -8.70 8.28 -17.58
N ASP A 180 -9.31 7.14 -17.28
CA ASP A 180 -8.57 5.99 -16.78
C ASP A 180 -7.49 5.64 -17.82
N PRO A 181 -6.22 5.58 -17.41
CA PRO A 181 -5.12 5.27 -18.32
C PRO A 181 -5.05 3.79 -18.71
N LEU A 182 -5.88 2.93 -18.11
CA LEU A 182 -5.91 1.47 -18.33
C LEU A 182 -7.09 1.06 -19.20
#